data_0aa1958e43251ad93a428b5cd4112860
#
_entry.id   0aa1958e43251ad93a428b5cd4112860
#
_cell.length_a   1.000
_cell.length_b   1.000
_cell.length_c   1.000
_cell.angle_alpha   90.00
_cell.angle_beta   90.00
_cell.angle_gamma   90.00
#
_symmetry.space_group_name_H-M   'P 1'
#
loop_
_entity.id
_entity.type
_entity.pdbx_description
1 polymer ?
#
loop_
_entity_poly.entity_id
_entity_poly.type
_entity_poly.pdbx_seq_one_letter_code
_entity_poly.pdbx_strand_id
1 'polypeptide(L)' 'MHWNIDRIVLAHNHPNKMAVPSMSDKLKTEKLEIALRHLNITLMDHFIFGKNGESISMRSFKTLKY' A
#
# COMPACT_ATOMS: atom_id res chain seq x y z
N MET A 1 -10.19 -2.46 26.83
CA MET A 1 -9.72 -1.31 26.05
C MET A 1 -9.98 -1.54 24.58
N HIS A 2 -10.59 -0.57 23.92
CA HIS A 2 -10.86 -0.67 22.48
C HIS A 2 -9.94 0.24 21.72
N TRP A 3 -9.36 -0.32 20.66
CA TRP A 3 -8.52 0.43 19.75
C TRP A 3 -9.29 0.63 18.47
N ASN A 4 -9.58 1.89 18.13
CA ASN A 4 -10.25 2.22 16.89
C ASN A 4 -9.21 2.63 15.87
N ILE A 5 -8.70 1.64 15.15
CA ILE A 5 -7.78 1.89 14.04
C ILE A 5 -8.65 1.93 12.79
N ASP A 6 -8.83 3.11 12.20
CA ASP A 6 -9.64 3.27 11.01
C ASP A 6 -8.84 3.61 9.76
N ARG A 7 -7.54 3.86 9.91
CA ARG A 7 -6.66 4.19 8.79
C ARG A 7 -5.29 3.56 9.00
N ILE A 8 -4.72 3.06 7.91
CA ILE A 8 -3.36 2.52 7.95
C ILE A 8 -2.58 2.94 6.72
N VAL A 9 -1.27 2.92 6.84
CA VAL A 9 -0.33 3.10 5.75
C VAL A 9 0.58 1.88 5.75
N LEU A 10 0.82 1.32 4.58
CA LEU A 10 1.70 0.17 4.42
C LEU A 10 3.03 0.61 3.81
N ALA A 11 4.06 -0.16 4.08
CA ALA A 11 5.37 0.02 3.48
C ALA A 11 5.90 -1.32 3.00
N HIS A 12 6.51 -1.33 1.84
CA HIS A 12 7.03 -2.53 1.21
C HIS A 12 8.41 -2.21 0.64
N ASN A 13 9.39 -3.05 0.94
CA ASN A 13 10.75 -2.83 0.50
C ASN A 13 11.12 -3.75 -0.66
N HIS A 14 11.66 -3.18 -1.75
CA HIS A 14 12.24 -3.91 -2.87
C HIS A 14 13.77 -3.75 -2.80
N PRO A 15 14.47 -4.59 -2.04
CA PRO A 15 15.89 -4.37 -1.77
C PRO A 15 16.78 -4.48 -3.01
N ASN A 16 16.34 -5.24 -4.01
CA ASN A 16 17.13 -5.49 -5.20
C ASN A 16 16.51 -4.94 -6.47
N LYS A 17 15.52 -4.06 -6.33
CA LYS A 17 14.77 -3.54 -7.47
C LYS A 17 14.50 -2.05 -7.30
N MET A 18 14.10 -1.42 -8.39
CA MET A 18 13.59 -0.06 -8.33
C MET A 18 12.24 -0.05 -7.61
N ALA A 19 11.87 1.12 -7.08
CA ALA A 19 10.60 1.29 -6.37
C ALA A 19 9.43 1.42 -7.34
N VAL A 20 9.31 0.48 -8.28
CA VAL A 20 8.24 0.49 -9.27
C VAL A 20 7.24 -0.60 -8.90
N PRO A 21 5.95 -0.27 -8.75
CA PRO A 21 4.94 -1.28 -8.44
C PRO A 21 4.85 -2.32 -9.56
N SER A 22 4.96 -3.60 -9.20
CA SER A 22 4.70 -4.67 -10.13
C SER A 22 3.20 -4.90 -10.24
N MET A 23 2.77 -5.66 -11.25
CA MET A 23 1.37 -6.04 -11.35
C MET A 23 0.93 -6.81 -10.11
N SER A 24 1.80 -7.69 -9.61
CA SER A 24 1.55 -8.44 -8.40
C SER A 24 1.34 -7.52 -7.19
N ASP A 25 2.17 -6.48 -7.05
CA ASP A 25 2.03 -5.51 -5.98
C ASP A 25 0.68 -4.80 -6.05
N LYS A 26 0.29 -4.41 -7.26
CA LYS A 26 -0.98 -3.70 -7.47
C LYS A 26 -2.17 -4.59 -7.10
N LEU A 27 -2.13 -5.85 -7.53
CA LEU A 27 -3.22 -6.79 -7.24
C LEU A 27 -3.32 -7.08 -5.75
N LYS A 28 -2.19 -7.28 -5.08
CA LYS A 28 -2.17 -7.53 -3.64
C LYS A 28 -2.69 -6.33 -2.86
N THR A 29 -2.27 -5.14 -3.26
CA THR A 29 -2.71 -3.90 -2.61
C THR A 29 -4.21 -3.71 -2.78
N GLU A 30 -4.73 -3.98 -3.97
CA GLU A 30 -6.15 -3.85 -4.26
C GLU A 30 -6.97 -4.82 -3.41
N LYS A 31 -6.54 -6.07 -3.32
CA LYS A 31 -7.22 -7.07 -2.49
C LYS A 31 -7.18 -6.70 -1.02
N LEU A 32 -6.06 -6.20 -0.56
CA LEU A 32 -5.91 -5.79 0.83
C LEU A 32 -6.80 -4.59 1.13
N GLU A 33 -6.86 -3.63 0.22
CA GLU A 33 -7.73 -2.46 0.39
C GLU A 33 -9.18 -2.89 0.58
N ILE A 34 -9.64 -3.83 -0.23
CA ILE A 34 -11.01 -4.33 -0.14
C ILE A 34 -11.24 -5.05 1.19
N ALA A 35 -10.31 -5.91 1.58
CA ALA A 35 -10.42 -6.65 2.83
C ALA A 35 -10.47 -5.71 4.04
N LEU A 36 -9.62 -4.68 4.04
CA LEU A 36 -9.60 -3.70 5.13
C LEU A 36 -10.89 -2.90 5.17
N ARG A 37 -11.45 -2.59 4.00
CA ARG A 37 -12.71 -1.84 3.93
C ARG A 37 -13.85 -2.61 4.58
N HIS A 38 -13.84 -3.93 4.47
CA HIS A 38 -14.84 -4.77 5.16
C HIS A 38 -14.73 -4.68 6.67
N LEU A 39 -13.57 -4.27 7.17
CA LEU A 39 -13.34 -4.06 8.59
C LEU A 39 -13.46 -2.59 8.99
N ASN A 40 -13.97 -1.76 8.09
CA ASN A 40 -14.08 -0.31 8.27
C ASN A 40 -12.72 0.36 8.45
N ILE A 41 -11.70 -0.18 7.80
CA ILE A 41 -10.35 0.36 7.82
C ILE A 41 -10.03 0.89 6.42
N THR A 42 -9.53 2.11 6.35
CA THR A 42 -9.12 2.74 5.10
C THR A 42 -7.62 2.57 4.91
N LEU A 43 -7.21 2.01 3.77
CA LEU A 43 -5.82 2.00 3.39
C LEU A 43 -5.48 3.35 2.78
N MET A 44 -4.77 4.17 3.55
CA MET A 44 -4.44 5.54 3.14
C MET A 44 -3.43 5.57 2.02
N ASP A 45 -2.42 4.72 2.09
CA ASP A 45 -1.40 4.62 1.06
C ASP A 45 -0.58 3.34 1.25
N HIS A 46 0.20 3.04 0.24
CA HIS A 46 1.14 1.93 0.27
C HIS A 46 2.41 2.44 -0.40
N PHE A 47 3.48 2.58 0.38
CA PHE A 47 4.77 3.04 -0.12
C PHE A 47 5.65 1.87 -0.48
N ILE A 48 6.34 1.97 -1.61
CA ILE A 48 7.31 0.97 -2.03
C ILE A 48 8.67 1.64 -2.04
N PHE A 49 9.63 1.05 -1.34
CA PHE A 49 11.00 1.55 -1.26
C PHE A 49 11.90 0.70 -2.15
N GLY A 50 12.69 1.34 -2.99
CA GLY A 50 13.59 0.65 -3.90
C GLY A 50 15.01 0.55 -3.37
N LYS A 51 15.87 -0.09 -4.17
CA LYS A 51 17.23 -0.41 -3.77
C LYS A 51 18.12 0.81 -3.56
N ASN A 52 17.79 1.93 -4.18
CA ASN A 52 18.59 3.16 -4.08
C ASN A 52 17.97 4.19 -3.13
N GLY A 53 17.06 3.75 -2.27
CA GLY A 53 16.41 4.65 -1.32
C GLY A 53 15.26 5.44 -1.90
N GLU A 54 14.92 5.24 -3.16
CA GLU A 54 13.77 5.92 -3.75
C GLU A 54 12.47 5.31 -3.18
N SER A 55 11.41 6.08 -3.21
CA SER A 55 10.11 5.60 -2.75
C SER A 55 9.02 6.06 -3.69
N ILE A 56 7.94 5.28 -3.73
CA ILE A 56 6.79 5.55 -4.57
C ILE A 56 5.53 5.32 -3.75
N SER A 57 4.59 6.25 -3.91
CA SER A 57 3.27 6.13 -3.31
C SER A 57 2.33 5.44 -4.30
N MET A 58 1.72 4.34 -3.87
CA MET A 58 0.76 3.63 -4.72
C MET A 58 -0.45 4.48 -5.04
N ARG A 59 -0.80 5.42 -4.15
CA ARG A 59 -1.88 6.35 -4.40
C ARG A 59 -1.55 7.27 -5.57
N SER A 60 -0.31 7.72 -5.66
CA SER A 60 0.13 8.57 -6.76
C SER A 60 0.06 7.85 -8.10
N PHE A 61 0.09 6.52 -8.08
CA PHE A 61 -0.10 5.72 -9.28
C PHE A 61 -1.57 5.38 -9.53
N LYS A 62 -2.46 5.97 -8.72
CA LYS A 62 -3.90 5.75 -8.84
C LYS A 62 -4.29 4.28 -8.74
N THR A 63 -3.51 3.51 -7.96
CA THR A 63 -3.78 2.10 -7.72
C THR A 63 -4.83 1.93 -6.63
N LEU A 64 -4.85 2.82 -5.64
CA LEU A 64 -5.83 2.79 -4.57
C LEU A 64 -7.08 3.55 -4.98
N LYS A 65 -8.23 2.94 -4.74
CA LYS A 65 -9.52 3.47 -5.16
C LYS A 65 -10.37 3.75 -3.93
N TYR A 66 -10.46 4.99 -3.55
CA TYR A 66 -11.41 5.41 -2.49
C TYR A 66 -11.59 6.91 -2.47
#